data_954f1a93dbe9dd2d7bdbf0e84c09988a
#
_entry.id   954f1a93dbe9dd2d7bdbf0e84c09988a
#
_cell.length_a   1.000
_cell.length_b   1.000
_cell.length_c   1.000
_cell.angle_alpha   90.00
_cell.angle_beta   90.00
_cell.angle_gamma   90.00
#
_symmetry.space_group_name_H-M   'P 1'
#
loop_
_entity.id
_entity.type
_entity.pdbx_description
1 polymer ?
#
loop_
_entity_poly.entity_id
_entity_poly.type
_entity_poly.pdbx_seq_one_letter_code
_entity_poly.pdbx_strand_id
1 'polypeptide(L)'
;MGLLPAYRLEYEGFAAVNNNKDTMNDASKALMGGETVMLFPECGHQDKRWLGIFKLGYLRIAFDAAERMNFERDVVVMPSCNHYSNYFHARADMLIKFGKAISLKPYYDDYRRAPRETMVRINNIVREEIKNLMLHVEDLEHYDEIDFIRESSYGDDYARRQGLRPRHLPSRLKSDKMLVEALQEAHAKDATTMESVYADTREYSSGLKRLNIRDWHFAKRIGFGSTLFRALALLVMLPLFIAAIIPTSLLFIVPKIFLKKLIKDQMFVSSFNVAVSALITFPICLVVPFILIWIFVNVWWALGYVVAFPLMFIFAWNYQRLFHKFMGSLRFVMPKNRATVEHLKALRKSIHERLDAALK
;
A
#
# COMPACT_ATOMS: atom_id res chain seq x y z
N MET A 1 -3.47 5.85 -25.39
CA MET A 1 -2.62 6.18 -24.24
C MET A 1 -1.20 5.77 -24.59
N GLY A 2 -0.26 6.71 -24.69
CA GLY A 2 1.14 6.45 -25.03
C GLY A 2 2.00 6.36 -23.76
N LEU A 3 3.03 5.53 -23.80
CA LEU A 3 4.07 5.48 -22.77
C LEU A 3 5.32 6.14 -23.33
N LEU A 4 5.89 7.10 -22.62
CA LEU A 4 7.15 7.72 -22.96
C LEU A 4 8.27 7.10 -22.11
N PRO A 5 9.40 6.68 -22.70
CA PRO A 5 10.49 6.09 -21.94
C PRO A 5 11.15 7.14 -21.04
N ALA A 6 11.52 6.76 -19.82
CA ALA A 6 12.28 7.60 -18.91
C ALA A 6 13.50 6.82 -18.41
N TYR A 7 14.67 7.35 -18.67
CA TYR A 7 15.95 6.71 -18.38
C TYR A 7 16.51 7.22 -17.05
N ARG A 8 17.00 6.33 -16.19
CA ARG A 8 17.58 6.64 -14.90
C ARG A 8 19.08 6.35 -14.90
N LEU A 9 19.86 7.28 -14.36
CA LEU A 9 21.31 7.15 -14.26
C LEU A 9 21.75 5.87 -13.54
N GLU A 10 21.04 5.53 -12.46
CA GLU A 10 21.35 4.40 -11.59
C GLU A 10 21.22 3.03 -12.28
N TYR A 11 20.40 2.92 -13.30
CA TYR A 11 20.12 1.65 -13.98
C TYR A 11 20.69 1.58 -15.40
N GLU A 12 20.75 2.71 -16.10
CA GLU A 12 20.98 2.72 -17.55
C GLU A 12 22.21 3.55 -17.96
N GLY A 13 22.83 4.26 -17.02
CA GLY A 13 24.05 5.03 -17.22
C GLY A 13 23.85 6.37 -17.95
N PHE A 14 24.94 7.14 -18.07
CA PHE A 14 24.94 8.51 -18.61
C PHE A 14 24.49 8.58 -20.09
N ALA A 15 24.84 7.60 -20.91
CA ALA A 15 24.51 7.61 -22.33
C ALA A 15 22.99 7.52 -22.56
N ALA A 16 22.29 6.68 -21.79
CA ALA A 16 20.86 6.53 -21.89
C ALA A 16 20.10 7.76 -21.35
N VAL A 17 20.61 8.38 -20.30
CA VAL A 17 20.00 9.60 -19.70
C VAL A 17 19.92 10.77 -20.69
N ASN A 18 20.83 10.85 -21.67
CA ASN A 18 20.77 11.88 -22.72
C ASN A 18 19.49 11.76 -23.57
N ASN A 19 18.93 10.54 -23.72
CA ASN A 19 17.69 10.31 -24.45
C ASN A 19 16.45 10.91 -23.73
N ASN A 20 16.56 11.27 -22.44
CA ASN A 20 15.52 11.97 -21.75
C ASN A 20 15.17 13.33 -22.38
N LYS A 21 16.07 13.94 -23.15
CA LYS A 21 15.77 15.17 -23.89
C LYS A 21 14.67 14.94 -24.94
N ASP A 22 14.74 13.83 -25.64
CA ASP A 22 13.72 13.47 -26.64
C ASP A 22 12.38 13.15 -25.95
N THR A 23 12.43 12.41 -24.87
CA THR A 23 11.24 12.12 -24.03
C THR A 23 10.58 13.40 -23.51
N MET A 24 11.37 14.36 -23.01
CA MET A 24 10.85 15.64 -22.53
C MET A 24 10.25 16.45 -23.68
N ASN A 25 10.91 16.46 -24.84
CA ASN A 25 10.40 17.13 -26.04
C ASN A 25 9.06 16.55 -26.52
N ASP A 26 8.92 15.22 -26.52
CA ASP A 26 7.67 14.58 -26.92
C ASP A 26 6.55 14.80 -25.88
N ALA A 27 6.88 14.84 -24.58
CA ALA A 27 5.94 15.22 -23.54
C ALA A 27 5.47 16.68 -23.69
N SER A 28 6.38 17.62 -24.03
CA SER A 28 6.02 19.01 -24.29
C SER A 28 5.12 19.13 -25.53
N LYS A 29 5.40 18.39 -26.63
CA LYS A 29 4.54 18.36 -27.81
C LYS A 29 3.13 17.83 -27.49
N ALA A 30 3.02 16.78 -26.65
CA ALA A 30 1.73 16.26 -26.22
C ALA A 30 0.91 17.32 -25.47
N LEU A 31 1.53 18.08 -24.56
CA LEU A 31 0.89 19.20 -23.87
C LEU A 31 0.45 20.30 -24.83
N MET A 32 1.27 20.66 -25.83
CA MET A 32 0.90 21.62 -26.88
C MET A 32 -0.31 21.14 -27.70
N GLY A 33 -0.40 19.83 -27.93
CA GLY A 33 -1.55 19.19 -28.56
C GLY A 33 -2.82 19.14 -27.71
N GLY A 34 -2.76 19.59 -26.45
CA GLY A 34 -3.88 19.54 -25.51
C GLY A 34 -4.05 18.20 -24.81
N GLU A 35 -3.05 17.33 -24.90
CA GLU A 35 -3.05 16.04 -24.19
C GLU A 35 -2.61 16.21 -22.72
N THR A 36 -2.94 15.20 -21.91
CA THR A 36 -2.52 15.16 -20.50
C THR A 36 -1.27 14.26 -20.35
N VAL A 37 -0.24 14.79 -19.71
CA VAL A 37 0.99 14.07 -19.37
C VAL A 37 1.00 13.77 -17.88
N MET A 38 1.08 12.49 -17.51
CA MET A 38 1.18 12.04 -16.12
C MET A 38 2.61 11.72 -15.75
N LEU A 39 3.10 12.27 -14.64
CA LEU A 39 4.46 12.13 -14.16
C LEU A 39 4.51 11.88 -12.65
N PHE A 40 5.55 11.18 -12.20
CA PHE A 40 5.84 10.97 -10.78
C PHE A 40 7.10 11.76 -10.40
N PRO A 41 6.96 12.95 -9.79
CA PRO A 41 8.07 13.87 -9.58
C PRO A 41 9.06 13.41 -8.51
N GLU A 42 8.70 12.46 -7.65
CA GLU A 42 9.60 11.87 -6.66
C GLU A 42 10.72 11.04 -7.29
N CYS A 43 10.53 10.57 -8.53
CA CYS A 43 11.48 9.72 -9.25
C CYS A 43 11.90 8.44 -8.50
N GLY A 44 11.16 8.03 -7.52
CA GLY A 44 11.39 6.85 -6.69
C GLY A 44 10.09 6.41 -6.03
N HIS A 45 10.18 5.37 -5.23
CA HIS A 45 9.10 4.92 -4.35
C HIS A 45 9.68 4.70 -2.95
N GLN A 46 8.80 4.80 -1.97
CA GLN A 46 9.13 4.63 -0.57
C GLN A 46 8.16 3.66 0.06
N ASP A 47 8.65 2.91 1.03
CA ASP A 47 7.85 1.99 1.85
C ASP A 47 7.13 2.69 3.01
N LYS A 48 7.42 3.98 3.21
CA LYS A 48 6.84 4.83 4.26
C LYS A 48 5.83 5.83 3.69
N ARG A 49 4.89 6.25 4.52
CA ARG A 49 3.92 7.32 4.23
C ARG A 49 4.56 8.68 4.43
N TRP A 50 5.57 8.94 3.64
CA TRP A 50 6.36 10.16 3.66
C TRP A 50 6.56 10.66 2.23
N LEU A 51 6.46 11.97 2.03
CA LEU A 51 6.62 12.58 0.72
C LEU A 51 8.09 12.92 0.47
N GLY A 52 8.65 12.33 -0.56
CA GLY A 52 10.03 12.54 -0.97
C GLY A 52 10.30 13.92 -1.58
N ILE A 53 11.52 14.10 -2.08
CA ILE A 53 11.95 15.32 -2.76
C ILE A 53 11.49 15.25 -4.22
N PHE A 54 10.84 16.32 -4.69
CA PHE A 54 10.40 16.41 -6.08
C PHE A 54 11.53 16.94 -6.98
N LYS A 55 11.74 16.26 -8.09
CA LYS A 55 12.60 16.75 -9.18
C LYS A 55 11.83 17.73 -10.06
N LEU A 56 12.48 18.76 -10.55
CA LEU A 56 11.87 19.84 -11.35
C LEU A 56 11.55 19.44 -12.80
N GLY A 57 11.78 18.19 -13.20
CA GLY A 57 11.61 17.73 -14.58
C GLY A 57 10.21 17.96 -15.14
N TYR A 58 9.18 17.74 -14.34
CA TYR A 58 7.78 17.93 -14.76
C TYR A 58 7.45 19.42 -15.03
N LEU A 59 8.03 20.35 -14.25
CA LEU A 59 7.87 21.78 -14.48
C LEU A 59 8.68 22.25 -15.70
N ARG A 60 9.84 21.65 -15.96
CA ARG A 60 10.59 21.94 -17.20
C ARG A 60 9.76 21.58 -18.44
N ILE A 61 9.13 20.41 -18.46
CA ILE A 61 8.23 20.00 -19.55
C ILE A 61 7.06 20.98 -19.71
N ALA A 62 6.44 21.36 -18.58
CA ALA A 62 5.29 22.26 -18.59
C ALA A 62 5.65 23.66 -19.10
N PHE A 63 6.78 24.23 -18.67
CA PHE A 63 7.24 25.54 -19.12
C PHE A 63 7.81 25.51 -20.54
N ASP A 64 8.49 24.43 -20.96
CA ASP A 64 8.90 24.26 -22.36
C ASP A 64 7.71 24.25 -23.31
N ALA A 65 6.63 23.57 -22.94
CA ALA A 65 5.39 23.60 -23.70
C ALA A 65 4.78 25.03 -23.75
N ALA A 66 4.75 25.74 -22.61
CA ALA A 66 4.25 27.12 -22.55
C ALA A 66 5.09 28.07 -23.41
N GLU A 67 6.42 27.96 -23.36
CA GLU A 67 7.37 28.75 -24.15
C GLU A 67 7.15 28.56 -25.66
N ARG A 68 7.02 27.30 -26.12
CA ARG A 68 6.73 26.96 -27.52
C ARG A 68 5.37 27.45 -28.01
N MET A 69 4.42 27.64 -27.09
CA MET A 69 3.13 28.27 -27.36
C MET A 69 3.13 29.78 -27.15
N ASN A 70 4.31 30.43 -27.09
CA ASN A 70 4.49 31.85 -26.83
C ASN A 70 3.77 32.36 -25.57
N PHE A 71 3.54 31.45 -24.58
CA PHE A 71 2.82 31.73 -23.33
C PHE A 71 1.33 32.19 -23.54
N GLU A 72 0.78 31.96 -24.71
CA GLU A 72 -0.59 32.31 -25.00
C GLU A 72 -1.62 31.43 -24.31
N ARG A 73 -1.32 30.11 -24.24
CA ARG A 73 -2.16 29.10 -23.61
C ARG A 73 -1.69 28.79 -22.19
N ASP A 74 -2.64 28.53 -21.30
CA ASP A 74 -2.34 28.11 -19.94
C ASP A 74 -1.95 26.63 -19.89
N VAL A 75 -0.86 26.32 -19.21
CA VAL A 75 -0.49 24.96 -18.83
C VAL A 75 -0.82 24.77 -17.34
N VAL A 76 -1.54 23.71 -17.04
CA VAL A 76 -2.06 23.45 -15.70
C VAL A 76 -1.41 22.22 -15.08
N VAL A 77 -0.96 22.34 -13.85
CA VAL A 77 -0.47 21.22 -13.04
C VAL A 77 -1.59 20.74 -12.12
N MET A 78 -1.96 19.45 -12.23
CA MET A 78 -2.96 18.82 -11.39
C MET A 78 -2.28 17.89 -10.37
N PRO A 79 -2.13 18.30 -9.10
CA PRO A 79 -1.62 17.43 -8.06
C PRO A 79 -2.53 16.22 -7.88
N SER A 80 -1.95 15.02 -7.85
CA SER A 80 -2.70 13.79 -7.59
C SER A 80 -1.92 12.87 -6.65
N CYS A 81 -2.64 12.11 -5.83
CA CYS A 81 -2.06 11.18 -4.89
C CYS A 81 -2.78 9.84 -4.90
N ASN A 82 -2.02 8.76 -4.92
CA ASN A 82 -2.50 7.40 -4.75
C ASN A 82 -2.36 7.00 -3.27
N HIS A 83 -3.48 6.74 -2.63
CA HIS A 83 -3.50 6.24 -1.26
C HIS A 83 -3.94 4.77 -1.25
N TYR A 84 -3.09 3.90 -0.70
CA TYR A 84 -3.35 2.47 -0.55
C TYR A 84 -3.70 2.15 0.90
N SER A 85 -4.70 1.28 1.10
CA SER A 85 -5.02 0.77 2.45
C SER A 85 -3.85 -0.01 3.05
N ASN A 86 -3.06 -0.68 2.22
CA ASN A 86 -1.82 -1.36 2.60
C ASN A 86 -0.90 -1.49 1.38
N TYR A 87 0.40 -1.27 1.56
CA TYR A 87 1.39 -1.33 0.46
C TYR A 87 1.82 -2.76 0.10
N PHE A 88 1.75 -3.69 1.05
CA PHE A 88 2.38 -5.01 0.93
C PHE A 88 1.40 -6.17 0.80
N HIS A 89 0.12 -5.94 1.06
CA HIS A 89 -0.88 -7.01 1.07
C HIS A 89 -1.69 -7.04 -0.22
N ALA A 90 -1.86 -8.24 -0.75
CA ALA A 90 -2.79 -8.46 -1.85
C ALA A 90 -4.22 -8.07 -1.45
N ARG A 91 -5.02 -7.57 -2.42
CA ARG A 91 -6.39 -7.08 -2.22
C ARG A 91 -6.47 -5.84 -1.32
N ALA A 92 -5.44 -4.99 -1.38
CA ALA A 92 -5.52 -3.65 -0.82
C ALA A 92 -6.44 -2.78 -1.67
N ASP A 93 -7.19 -1.91 -1.00
CA ASP A 93 -7.99 -0.89 -1.67
C ASP A 93 -7.09 0.31 -2.04
N MET A 94 -7.40 0.96 -3.16
CA MET A 94 -6.71 2.16 -3.63
C MET A 94 -7.71 3.32 -3.75
N LEU A 95 -7.29 4.49 -3.28
CA LEU A 95 -8.00 5.75 -3.43
C LEU A 95 -7.10 6.72 -4.21
N ILE A 96 -7.58 7.21 -5.34
CA ILE A 96 -6.93 8.27 -6.10
C ILE A 96 -7.60 9.59 -5.73
N LYS A 97 -6.81 10.56 -5.30
CA LYS A 97 -7.27 11.91 -4.98
C LYS A 97 -6.61 12.92 -5.90
N PHE A 98 -7.41 13.84 -6.38
CA PHE A 98 -6.96 15.00 -7.15
C PHE A 98 -7.07 16.26 -6.28
N GLY A 99 -6.04 17.10 -6.31
CA GLY A 99 -5.99 18.38 -5.64
C GLY A 99 -6.56 19.50 -6.50
N LYS A 100 -6.30 20.73 -6.10
CA LYS A 100 -6.66 21.90 -6.88
C LYS A 100 -5.72 22.02 -8.08
N ALA A 101 -6.28 22.33 -9.24
CA ALA A 101 -5.53 22.64 -10.44
C ALA A 101 -4.72 23.93 -10.23
N ILE A 102 -3.43 23.89 -10.53
CA ILE A 102 -2.49 24.99 -10.41
C ILE A 102 -2.19 25.51 -11.82
N SER A 103 -2.75 26.68 -12.17
CA SER A 103 -2.44 27.39 -13.41
C SER A 103 -1.01 27.91 -13.37
N LEU A 104 -0.24 27.70 -14.43
CA LEU A 104 1.09 28.27 -14.58
C LEU A 104 1.08 29.67 -15.20
N LYS A 105 -0.03 30.09 -15.81
CA LYS A 105 -0.16 31.37 -16.49
C LYS A 105 0.21 32.58 -15.61
N PRO A 106 -0.18 32.67 -14.33
CA PRO A 106 0.23 33.79 -13.46
C PRO A 106 1.75 33.87 -13.21
N TYR A 107 2.49 32.79 -13.48
CA TYR A 107 3.92 32.71 -13.22
C TYR A 107 4.78 32.88 -14.49
N TYR A 108 4.20 33.11 -15.67
CA TYR A 108 4.95 33.17 -16.93
C TYR A 108 5.94 34.34 -16.97
N ASP A 109 5.56 35.50 -16.47
CA ASP A 109 6.48 36.65 -16.43
C ASP A 109 7.61 36.48 -15.42
N ASP A 110 7.32 35.84 -14.28
CA ASP A 110 8.35 35.48 -13.31
C ASP A 110 9.30 34.42 -13.86
N TYR A 111 8.77 33.45 -14.59
CA TYR A 111 9.58 32.41 -15.23
C TYR A 111 10.53 33.00 -16.29
N ARG A 112 10.08 33.94 -17.10
CA ARG A 112 10.95 34.64 -18.06
C ARG A 112 12.11 35.36 -17.39
N ARG A 113 11.90 35.92 -16.20
CA ARG A 113 12.92 36.66 -15.43
C ARG A 113 13.85 35.75 -14.65
N ALA A 114 13.31 34.73 -13.98
CA ALA A 114 14.03 33.84 -13.09
C ALA A 114 13.49 32.39 -13.16
N PRO A 115 13.81 31.63 -14.23
CA PRO A 115 13.19 30.32 -14.50
C PRO A 115 13.34 29.32 -13.33
N ARG A 116 14.53 29.20 -12.80
CA ARG A 116 14.82 28.21 -11.73
C ARG A 116 14.09 28.55 -10.43
N GLU A 117 14.09 29.79 -10.02
CA GLU A 117 13.47 30.25 -8.77
C GLU A 117 11.95 30.07 -8.85
N THR A 118 11.37 30.43 -9.98
CA THR A 118 9.93 30.26 -10.23
C THR A 118 9.52 28.79 -10.19
N MET A 119 10.28 27.90 -10.84
CA MET A 119 10.01 26.46 -10.76
C MET A 119 10.14 25.91 -9.33
N VAL A 120 11.13 26.35 -8.55
CA VAL A 120 11.26 25.93 -7.14
C VAL A 120 10.07 26.38 -6.30
N ARG A 121 9.61 27.63 -6.49
CA ARG A 121 8.44 28.17 -5.81
C ARG A 121 7.18 27.37 -6.13
N ILE A 122 6.93 27.08 -7.40
CA ILE A 122 5.78 26.29 -7.84
C ILE A 122 5.90 24.85 -7.34
N ASN A 123 7.09 24.27 -7.38
CA ASN A 123 7.34 22.93 -6.87
C ASN A 123 6.98 22.81 -5.38
N ASN A 124 7.27 23.82 -4.57
CA ASN A 124 6.88 23.86 -3.17
C ASN A 124 5.34 23.93 -3.01
N ILE A 125 4.66 24.74 -3.83
CA ILE A 125 3.18 24.79 -3.84
C ILE A 125 2.59 23.43 -4.18
N VAL A 126 3.06 22.80 -5.26
CA VAL A 126 2.60 21.45 -5.67
C VAL A 126 2.85 20.42 -4.57
N ARG A 127 4.02 20.50 -3.92
CA ARG A 127 4.39 19.58 -2.84
C ARG A 127 3.47 19.72 -1.62
N GLU A 128 3.16 20.94 -1.21
CA GLU A 128 2.21 21.18 -0.11
C GLU A 128 0.79 20.71 -0.46
N GLU A 129 0.33 20.93 -1.68
CA GLU A 129 -0.96 20.39 -2.12
C GLU A 129 -0.99 18.85 -2.07
N ILE A 130 0.10 18.17 -2.46
CA ILE A 130 0.17 16.71 -2.37
C ILE A 130 0.21 16.23 -0.92
N LYS A 131 0.94 16.91 -0.02
CA LYS A 131 0.89 16.62 1.42
C LYS A 131 -0.53 16.69 1.97
N ASN A 132 -1.30 17.68 1.52
CA ASN A 132 -2.71 17.84 1.90
C ASN A 132 -3.61 16.71 1.38
N LEU A 133 -3.23 16.03 0.30
CA LEU A 133 -4.00 14.92 -0.26
C LEU A 133 -3.68 13.58 0.39
N MET A 134 -2.42 13.35 0.77
CA MET A 134 -1.93 12.07 1.27
C MET A 134 -1.94 11.99 2.80
N LEU A 135 -1.74 10.80 3.32
CA LEU A 135 -1.27 10.61 4.69
C LEU A 135 0.25 10.82 4.68
N HIS A 136 0.70 11.82 5.43
CA HIS A 136 2.11 12.15 5.56
C HIS A 136 2.53 12.08 7.03
N VAL A 137 3.57 11.31 7.32
CA VAL A 137 4.15 11.19 8.67
C VAL A 137 5.50 11.89 8.64
N GLU A 138 5.62 13.01 9.33
CA GLU A 138 6.86 13.81 9.36
C GLU A 138 7.90 13.20 10.28
N ASP A 139 7.46 12.62 11.40
CA ASP A 139 8.33 11.94 12.35
C ASP A 139 8.76 10.57 11.79
N LEU A 140 9.97 10.55 11.21
CA LEU A 140 10.56 9.33 10.67
C LEU A 140 11.26 8.49 11.74
N GLU A 141 11.58 9.06 12.89
CA GLU A 141 12.21 8.36 14.01
C GLU A 141 11.22 7.40 14.67
N HIS A 142 9.99 7.85 14.88
CA HIS A 142 8.90 7.05 15.48
C HIS A 142 7.88 6.56 14.44
N TYR A 143 8.29 6.52 13.17
CA TYR A 143 7.39 6.14 12.07
C TYR A 143 6.69 4.80 12.31
N ASP A 144 7.42 3.79 12.74
CA ASP A 144 6.90 2.43 12.90
C ASP A 144 5.86 2.35 14.03
N GLU A 145 6.04 3.09 15.10
CA GLU A 145 5.12 3.18 16.23
C GLU A 145 3.85 3.95 15.85
N ILE A 146 4.01 5.09 15.20
CA ILE A 146 2.89 5.91 14.70
C ILE A 146 2.05 5.10 13.69
N ASP A 147 2.70 4.45 12.73
CA ASP A 147 2.01 3.64 11.72
C ASP A 147 1.33 2.41 12.36
N PHE A 148 1.97 1.79 13.36
CA PHE A 148 1.36 0.70 14.13
C PHE A 148 0.13 1.16 14.92
N ILE A 149 0.21 2.29 15.66
CA ILE A 149 -0.93 2.85 16.42
C ILE A 149 -2.09 3.11 15.46
N ARG A 150 -1.84 3.73 14.32
CA ARG A 150 -2.82 4.01 13.29
C ARG A 150 -3.47 2.74 12.72
N GLU A 151 -2.67 1.69 12.43
CA GLU A 151 -3.18 0.42 11.86
C GLU A 151 -3.86 -0.49 12.89
N SER A 152 -3.60 -0.27 14.16
CA SER A 152 -4.16 -1.07 15.27
C SER A 152 -5.66 -0.81 15.48
N SER A 153 -6.24 -1.55 16.42
CA SER A 153 -7.60 -1.30 16.87
C SER A 153 -7.79 0.08 17.53
N TYR A 154 -6.73 0.70 18.03
CA TYR A 154 -6.78 2.07 18.52
C TYR A 154 -7.17 3.05 17.41
N GLY A 155 -6.54 2.96 16.24
CA GLY A 155 -6.90 3.78 15.08
C GLY A 155 -8.34 3.54 14.61
N ASP A 156 -8.83 2.30 14.68
CA ASP A 156 -10.24 1.99 14.38
C ASP A 156 -11.20 2.65 15.40
N ASP A 157 -10.85 2.62 16.68
CA ASP A 157 -11.65 3.22 17.76
C ASP A 157 -11.58 4.76 17.70
N TYR A 158 -10.42 5.32 17.39
CA TYR A 158 -10.27 6.75 17.14
C TYR A 158 -11.16 7.22 15.98
N ALA A 159 -11.16 6.51 14.85
CA ALA A 159 -12.03 6.82 13.71
C ALA A 159 -13.52 6.82 14.12
N ARG A 160 -13.97 5.82 14.90
CA ARG A 160 -15.35 5.75 15.39
C ARG A 160 -15.71 6.93 16.32
N ARG A 161 -14.80 7.32 17.21
CA ARG A 161 -14.98 8.48 18.10
C ARG A 161 -15.14 9.79 17.33
N GLN A 162 -14.47 9.89 16.17
CA GLN A 162 -14.60 11.03 15.24
C GLN A 162 -15.83 10.92 14.30
N GLY A 163 -16.71 9.94 14.50
CA GLY A 163 -17.87 9.71 13.63
C GLY A 163 -17.52 9.19 12.24
N LEU A 164 -16.29 8.69 12.04
CA LEU A 164 -15.77 8.22 10.76
C LEU A 164 -15.84 6.69 10.67
N ARG A 165 -15.96 6.17 9.43
CA ARG A 165 -16.07 4.73 9.17
C ARG A 165 -14.68 4.11 8.93
N PRO A 166 -14.15 3.23 9.84
CA PRO A 166 -12.79 2.68 9.71
C PRO A 166 -12.55 1.84 8.44
N ARG A 167 -13.62 1.25 7.89
CA ARG A 167 -13.54 0.39 6.68
C ARG A 167 -13.78 1.13 5.37
N HIS A 168 -14.20 2.38 5.41
CA HIS A 168 -14.40 3.21 4.23
C HIS A 168 -13.12 4.01 3.98
N LEU A 169 -12.38 3.71 2.92
CA LEU A 169 -11.03 4.21 2.72
C LEU A 169 -10.90 5.74 2.76
N PRO A 170 -11.81 6.55 2.16
CA PRO A 170 -11.76 8.01 2.32
C PRO A 170 -11.94 8.49 3.76
N SER A 171 -12.86 7.88 4.51
CA SER A 171 -13.05 8.19 5.94
C SER A 171 -11.85 7.77 6.78
N ARG A 172 -11.26 6.61 6.46
CA ARG A 172 -10.05 6.11 7.12
C ARG A 172 -8.87 7.04 6.89
N LEU A 173 -8.63 7.48 5.65
CA LEU A 173 -7.58 8.44 5.35
C LEU A 173 -7.75 9.73 6.15
N LYS A 174 -8.99 10.25 6.26
CA LYS A 174 -9.28 11.45 7.07
C LYS A 174 -8.95 11.22 8.54
N SER A 175 -9.41 10.11 9.11
CA SER A 175 -9.13 9.76 10.50
C SER A 175 -7.65 9.54 10.77
N ASP A 176 -6.96 8.85 9.86
CA ASP A 176 -5.53 8.57 9.98
C ASP A 176 -4.70 9.87 9.98
N LYS A 177 -5.07 10.85 9.13
CA LYS A 177 -4.43 12.17 9.15
C LYS A 177 -4.62 12.89 10.49
N MET A 178 -5.87 12.97 10.97
CA MET A 178 -6.18 13.58 12.27
C MET A 178 -5.43 12.90 13.42
N LEU A 179 -5.32 11.56 13.40
CA LEU A 179 -4.61 10.81 14.43
C LEU A 179 -3.10 11.07 14.38
N VAL A 180 -2.50 11.08 13.19
CA VAL A 180 -1.05 11.34 13.03
C VAL A 180 -0.72 12.77 13.46
N GLU A 181 -1.51 13.76 13.06
CA GLU A 181 -1.37 15.16 13.49
C GLU A 181 -1.46 15.27 15.03
N ALA A 182 -2.47 14.64 15.63
CA ALA A 182 -2.64 14.64 17.09
C ALA A 182 -1.49 13.95 17.84
N LEU A 183 -0.93 12.85 17.30
CA LEU A 183 0.25 12.18 17.89
C LEU A 183 1.49 13.07 17.83
N GLN A 184 1.71 13.76 16.71
CA GLN A 184 2.83 14.69 16.56
C GLN A 184 2.70 15.91 17.46
N GLU A 185 1.50 16.47 17.59
CA GLU A 185 1.23 17.55 18.53
C GLU A 185 1.42 17.12 19.99
N ALA A 186 0.94 15.92 20.36
CA ALA A 186 1.14 15.37 21.69
C ALA A 186 2.62 15.15 22.01
N HIS A 187 3.40 14.66 21.04
CA HIS A 187 4.85 14.51 21.20
C HIS A 187 5.55 15.87 21.37
N ALA A 188 5.14 16.88 20.61
CA ALA A 188 5.68 18.23 20.76
C ALA A 188 5.34 18.88 22.12
N LYS A 189 4.20 18.54 22.74
CA LYS A 189 3.78 19.03 24.07
C LYS A 189 4.47 18.31 25.21
N ASP A 190 4.58 16.99 25.15
CA ASP A 190 5.17 16.14 26.19
C ASP A 190 5.93 14.97 25.56
N ALA A 191 7.16 15.26 25.12
CA ALA A 191 8.03 14.28 24.53
C ALA A 191 8.32 13.10 25.47
N THR A 192 8.50 13.34 26.77
CA THR A 192 8.84 12.28 27.73
C THR A 192 7.75 11.23 27.84
N THR A 193 6.50 11.66 27.95
CA THR A 193 5.35 10.73 28.01
C THR A 193 5.20 9.98 26.67
N MET A 194 5.32 10.68 25.54
CA MET A 194 5.14 10.07 24.23
C MET A 194 6.27 9.09 23.88
N GLU A 195 7.51 9.38 24.25
CA GLU A 195 8.65 8.43 24.12
C GLU A 195 8.38 7.11 24.87
N SER A 196 7.84 7.22 26.09
CA SER A 196 7.44 6.04 26.85
C SER A 196 6.30 5.26 26.16
N VAL A 197 5.31 5.96 25.56
CA VAL A 197 4.24 5.32 24.77
C VAL A 197 4.80 4.63 23.54
N TYR A 198 5.74 5.25 22.84
CA TYR A 198 6.37 4.66 21.66
C TYR A 198 7.24 3.44 22.02
N ALA A 199 7.99 3.50 23.13
CA ALA A 199 8.74 2.35 23.64
C ALA A 199 7.82 1.15 23.93
N ASP A 200 6.73 1.38 24.66
CA ASP A 200 5.73 0.34 24.95
C ASP A 200 5.05 -0.19 23.67
N THR A 201 4.79 0.69 22.70
CA THR A 201 4.21 0.31 21.40
C THR A 201 5.17 -0.59 20.60
N ARG A 202 6.47 -0.30 20.66
CA ARG A 202 7.53 -1.13 20.05
C ARG A 202 7.60 -2.51 20.70
N GLU A 203 7.55 -2.56 22.03
CA GLU A 203 7.52 -3.82 22.76
C GLU A 203 6.26 -4.63 22.43
N TYR A 204 5.09 -3.97 22.43
CA TYR A 204 3.82 -4.60 22.09
C TYR A 204 3.81 -5.17 20.67
N SER A 205 4.22 -4.38 19.68
CA SER A 205 4.29 -4.82 18.27
C SER A 205 5.25 -5.99 18.06
N SER A 206 6.40 -5.94 18.74
CA SER A 206 7.40 -7.01 18.73
C SER A 206 6.88 -8.30 19.39
N GLY A 207 6.16 -8.17 20.49
CA GLY A 207 5.48 -9.29 21.15
C GLY A 207 4.43 -9.94 20.27
N LEU A 208 3.63 -9.16 19.53
CA LEU A 208 2.67 -9.67 18.55
C LEU A 208 3.37 -10.46 17.43
N LYS A 209 4.47 -9.92 16.90
CA LYS A 209 5.26 -10.56 15.84
C LYS A 209 5.85 -11.90 16.34
N ARG A 210 6.41 -11.92 17.55
CA ARG A 210 7.01 -13.13 18.18
C ARG A 210 5.97 -14.24 18.37
N LEU A 211 4.75 -13.91 18.82
CA LEU A 211 3.65 -14.87 18.94
C LEU A 211 2.98 -15.17 17.60
N ASN A 212 3.29 -14.41 16.54
CA ASN A 212 2.60 -14.45 15.24
C ASN A 212 1.07 -14.34 15.41
N ILE A 213 0.66 -13.35 16.21
CA ILE A 213 -0.73 -12.91 16.40
C ILE A 213 -0.86 -11.45 15.96
N ARG A 214 -2.08 -10.95 15.91
CA ARG A 214 -2.37 -9.57 15.51
C ARG A 214 -3.18 -8.86 16.60
N ASP A 215 -3.11 -7.54 16.66
CA ASP A 215 -3.82 -6.70 17.64
C ASP A 215 -5.34 -7.00 17.71
N TRP A 216 -5.99 -7.33 16.61
CA TRP A 216 -7.42 -7.65 16.58
C TRP A 216 -7.80 -8.88 17.46
N HIS A 217 -6.84 -9.73 17.88
CA HIS A 217 -7.11 -10.82 18.82
C HIS A 217 -7.48 -10.29 20.21
N PHE A 218 -6.96 -9.14 20.58
CA PHE A 218 -7.28 -8.45 21.83
C PHE A 218 -8.54 -7.59 21.72
N ALA A 219 -8.79 -7.00 20.55
CA ALA A 219 -9.98 -6.18 20.30
C ALA A 219 -11.28 -7.00 20.23
N LYS A 220 -11.20 -8.27 19.83
CA LYS A 220 -12.32 -9.19 19.76
C LYS A 220 -12.27 -10.19 20.90
N ARG A 221 -13.44 -10.56 21.45
CA ARG A 221 -13.53 -11.65 22.43
C ARG A 221 -13.26 -12.99 21.75
N ILE A 222 -11.99 -13.36 21.65
CA ILE A 222 -11.57 -14.66 21.14
C ILE A 222 -11.48 -15.61 22.32
N GLY A 223 -12.33 -16.62 22.32
CA GLY A 223 -12.37 -17.68 23.32
C GLY A 223 -12.18 -19.05 22.70
N PHE A 224 -12.11 -20.05 23.55
CA PHE A 224 -11.98 -21.47 23.16
C PHE A 224 -13.07 -21.88 22.16
N GLY A 225 -14.34 -21.53 22.41
CA GLY A 225 -15.46 -21.88 21.52
C GLY A 225 -15.33 -21.35 20.10
N SER A 226 -14.91 -20.09 19.93
CA SER A 226 -14.69 -19.50 18.60
C SER A 226 -13.51 -20.14 17.85
N THR A 227 -12.51 -20.59 18.60
CA THR A 227 -11.33 -21.28 18.04
C THR A 227 -11.70 -22.71 17.65
N LEU A 228 -12.48 -23.41 18.49
CA LEU A 228 -13.01 -24.74 18.19
C LEU A 228 -13.93 -24.71 16.95
N PHE A 229 -14.84 -23.75 16.86
CA PHE A 229 -15.71 -23.59 15.67
C PHE A 229 -14.89 -23.45 14.38
N ARG A 230 -13.82 -22.65 14.41
CA ARG A 230 -12.91 -22.51 13.23
C ARG A 230 -12.18 -23.82 12.93
N ALA A 231 -11.77 -24.57 13.95
CA ALA A 231 -11.14 -25.88 13.76
C ALA A 231 -12.09 -26.86 13.06
N LEU A 232 -13.33 -26.96 13.53
CA LEU A 232 -14.37 -27.81 12.93
C LEU A 232 -14.69 -27.39 11.50
N ALA A 233 -14.85 -26.09 11.24
CA ALA A 233 -15.06 -25.58 9.90
C ALA A 233 -13.91 -25.94 8.95
N LEU A 234 -12.65 -25.81 9.38
CA LEU A 234 -11.49 -26.22 8.61
C LEU A 234 -11.46 -27.71 8.35
N LEU A 235 -11.80 -28.53 9.35
CA LEU A 235 -11.85 -29.98 9.21
C LEU A 235 -12.89 -30.41 8.19
N VAL A 236 -14.10 -29.86 8.27
CA VAL A 236 -15.21 -30.16 7.33
C VAL A 236 -14.86 -29.73 5.89
N MET A 237 -14.20 -28.59 5.74
CA MET A 237 -13.81 -28.07 4.42
C MET A 237 -12.51 -28.68 3.87
N LEU A 238 -11.79 -29.49 4.66
CA LEU A 238 -10.49 -30.05 4.28
C LEU A 238 -10.52 -30.90 2.99
N PRO A 239 -11.47 -31.82 2.76
CA PRO A 239 -11.50 -32.61 1.52
C PRO A 239 -11.65 -31.72 0.29
N LEU A 240 -12.55 -30.72 0.36
CA LEU A 240 -12.74 -29.76 -0.73
C LEU A 240 -11.49 -28.88 -0.94
N PHE A 241 -10.80 -28.52 0.15
CA PHE A 241 -9.53 -27.79 0.05
C PHE A 241 -8.45 -28.61 -0.66
N ILE A 242 -8.32 -29.90 -0.34
CA ILE A 242 -7.35 -30.79 -1.00
C ILE A 242 -7.65 -30.86 -2.51
N ALA A 243 -8.92 -31.04 -2.88
CA ALA A 243 -9.33 -31.05 -4.28
C ALA A 243 -9.05 -29.72 -5.00
N ALA A 244 -9.21 -28.60 -4.33
CA ALA A 244 -8.99 -27.27 -4.90
C ALA A 244 -7.51 -26.88 -4.95
N ILE A 245 -6.69 -27.25 -3.93
CA ILE A 245 -5.29 -26.81 -3.84
C ILE A 245 -4.39 -27.56 -4.81
N ILE A 246 -4.68 -28.82 -5.12
CA ILE A 246 -3.84 -29.61 -6.03
C ILE A 246 -3.68 -28.90 -7.41
N PRO A 247 -4.76 -28.59 -8.16
CA PRO A 247 -4.62 -27.94 -9.46
C PRO A 247 -4.16 -26.48 -9.36
N THR A 248 -4.35 -25.82 -8.21
CA THR A 248 -3.98 -24.41 -8.02
C THR A 248 -2.66 -24.21 -7.28
N SER A 249 -1.95 -25.30 -6.91
CA SER A 249 -0.77 -25.27 -6.04
C SER A 249 0.37 -24.39 -6.57
N LEU A 250 0.63 -24.41 -7.89
CA LEU A 250 1.67 -23.60 -8.50
C LEU A 250 1.44 -22.11 -8.34
N LEU A 251 0.16 -21.64 -8.32
CA LEU A 251 -0.17 -20.24 -8.06
C LEU A 251 0.25 -19.77 -6.67
N PHE A 252 0.40 -20.68 -5.72
CA PHE A 252 0.83 -20.36 -4.35
C PHE A 252 2.33 -20.59 -4.12
N ILE A 253 2.91 -21.60 -4.77
CA ILE A 253 4.29 -22.05 -4.52
C ILE A 253 5.29 -21.26 -5.36
N VAL A 254 5.06 -21.15 -6.66
CA VAL A 254 6.00 -20.55 -7.62
C VAL A 254 6.30 -19.09 -7.30
N PRO A 255 5.31 -18.23 -7.06
CA PRO A 255 5.59 -16.85 -6.68
C PRO A 255 6.44 -16.73 -5.42
N LYS A 256 6.17 -17.55 -4.39
CA LYS A 256 6.94 -17.53 -3.14
C LYS A 256 8.40 -17.94 -3.32
N ILE A 257 8.67 -18.93 -4.19
CA ILE A 257 10.03 -19.39 -4.48
C ILE A 257 10.80 -18.35 -5.28
N PHE A 258 10.18 -17.83 -6.35
CA PHE A 258 10.79 -16.81 -7.20
C PHE A 258 11.08 -15.52 -6.45
N LEU A 259 10.12 -15.07 -5.63
CA LEU A 259 10.26 -13.83 -4.87
C LEU A 259 11.43 -13.85 -3.89
N LYS A 260 11.62 -14.95 -3.16
CA LYS A 260 12.73 -15.06 -2.21
C LYS A 260 14.11 -14.97 -2.86
N LYS A 261 14.23 -15.37 -4.12
CA LYS A 261 15.51 -15.41 -4.85
C LYS A 261 15.81 -14.17 -5.69
N LEU A 262 14.77 -13.53 -6.22
CA LEU A 262 14.91 -12.52 -7.26
C LEU A 262 14.65 -11.08 -6.79
N ILE A 263 13.85 -10.90 -5.74
CA ILE A 263 13.39 -9.57 -5.37
C ILE A 263 13.94 -9.17 -4.01
N LYS A 264 14.81 -8.16 -4.03
CA LYS A 264 15.36 -7.55 -2.81
C LYS A 264 14.41 -6.51 -2.21
N ASP A 265 13.64 -5.82 -3.06
CA ASP A 265 12.76 -4.74 -2.65
C ASP A 265 11.32 -5.25 -2.47
N GLN A 266 10.80 -5.11 -1.25
CA GLN A 266 9.46 -5.58 -0.87
C GLN A 266 8.33 -4.89 -1.64
N MET A 267 8.54 -3.67 -2.14
CA MET A 267 7.55 -2.91 -2.90
C MET A 267 7.19 -3.59 -4.23
N PHE A 268 8.15 -4.27 -4.86
CA PHE A 268 7.93 -4.98 -6.13
C PHE A 268 7.34 -6.39 -5.95
N VAL A 269 7.33 -6.93 -4.74
CA VAL A 269 6.85 -8.30 -4.45
C VAL A 269 5.43 -8.52 -4.97
N SER A 270 4.52 -7.56 -4.77
CA SER A 270 3.13 -7.67 -5.22
C SER A 270 3.02 -7.69 -6.75
N SER A 271 3.71 -6.78 -7.44
CA SER A 271 3.70 -6.68 -8.90
C SER A 271 4.29 -7.93 -9.57
N PHE A 272 5.40 -8.43 -9.04
CA PHE A 272 6.01 -9.67 -9.52
C PHE A 272 5.13 -10.90 -9.26
N ASN A 273 4.46 -10.96 -8.10
CA ASN A 273 3.49 -12.02 -7.83
C ASN A 273 2.39 -12.04 -8.89
N VAL A 274 1.84 -10.88 -9.24
CA VAL A 274 0.81 -10.76 -10.26
C VAL A 274 1.36 -11.16 -11.62
N ALA A 275 2.54 -10.65 -12.02
CA ALA A 275 3.14 -10.95 -13.32
C ALA A 275 3.45 -12.44 -13.46
N VAL A 276 4.14 -13.05 -12.50
CA VAL A 276 4.47 -14.49 -12.51
C VAL A 276 3.20 -15.34 -12.46
N SER A 277 2.22 -14.92 -11.66
CA SER A 277 0.96 -15.65 -11.60
C SER A 277 0.18 -15.57 -12.90
N ALA A 278 0.03 -14.39 -13.50
CA ALA A 278 -0.77 -14.20 -14.71
C ALA A 278 -0.10 -14.78 -15.97
N LEU A 279 1.22 -14.62 -16.10
CA LEU A 279 1.93 -14.97 -17.34
C LEU A 279 2.44 -16.42 -17.36
N ILE A 280 2.72 -17.01 -16.20
CA ILE A 280 3.36 -18.33 -16.10
C ILE A 280 2.43 -19.33 -15.41
N THR A 281 2.12 -19.10 -14.14
CA THR A 281 1.49 -20.17 -13.34
C THR A 281 0.00 -20.34 -13.62
N PHE A 282 -0.73 -19.27 -13.90
CA PHE A 282 -2.14 -19.37 -14.26
C PHE A 282 -2.36 -20.13 -15.57
N PRO A 283 -1.67 -19.81 -16.70
CA PRO A 283 -1.78 -20.58 -17.92
C PRO A 283 -1.42 -22.06 -17.73
N ILE A 284 -0.35 -22.37 -17.00
CA ILE A 284 0.05 -23.76 -16.75
C ILE A 284 -1.03 -24.50 -15.95
N CYS A 285 -1.53 -23.90 -14.85
CA CYS A 285 -2.57 -24.50 -14.01
C CYS A 285 -3.91 -24.67 -14.73
N LEU A 286 -4.20 -23.84 -15.74
CA LEU A 286 -5.44 -23.92 -16.50
C LEU A 286 -5.30 -24.91 -17.68
N VAL A 287 -4.27 -24.74 -18.50
CA VAL A 287 -4.14 -25.44 -19.80
C VAL A 287 -3.71 -26.89 -19.61
N VAL A 288 -2.74 -27.17 -18.74
CA VAL A 288 -2.23 -28.55 -18.59
C VAL A 288 -3.32 -29.48 -18.07
N PRO A 289 -4.04 -29.20 -16.97
CA PRO A 289 -5.14 -30.07 -16.53
C PRO A 289 -6.29 -30.11 -17.54
N PHE A 290 -6.58 -29.00 -18.24
CA PHE A 290 -7.60 -28.99 -19.29
C PHE A 290 -7.28 -30.04 -20.37
N ILE A 291 -6.04 -30.06 -20.90
CA ILE A 291 -5.61 -31.01 -21.94
C ILE A 291 -5.66 -32.43 -21.39
N LEU A 292 -5.17 -32.67 -20.17
CA LEU A 292 -5.21 -34.01 -19.57
C LEU A 292 -6.64 -34.52 -19.39
N ILE A 293 -7.56 -33.70 -18.88
CA ILE A 293 -8.97 -34.08 -18.69
C ILE A 293 -9.61 -34.33 -20.06
N TRP A 294 -9.31 -33.51 -21.07
CA TRP A 294 -9.85 -33.70 -22.41
C TRP A 294 -9.41 -35.03 -23.01
N ILE A 295 -8.13 -35.38 -22.92
CA ILE A 295 -7.58 -36.63 -23.52
C ILE A 295 -8.06 -37.85 -22.72
N PHE A 296 -8.00 -37.84 -21.40
CA PHE A 296 -8.21 -39.05 -20.61
C PHE A 296 -9.66 -39.23 -20.12
N VAL A 297 -10.49 -38.15 -20.17
CA VAL A 297 -11.90 -38.22 -19.74
C VAL A 297 -12.83 -37.82 -20.88
N ASN A 298 -13.09 -36.54 -21.08
CA ASN A 298 -13.78 -35.96 -22.24
C ASN A 298 -13.75 -34.41 -22.21
N VAL A 299 -14.16 -33.79 -23.30
CA VAL A 299 -14.15 -32.33 -23.47
C VAL A 299 -15.11 -31.61 -22.51
N TRP A 300 -16.24 -32.21 -22.15
CA TRP A 300 -17.23 -31.57 -21.28
C TRP A 300 -16.70 -31.40 -19.85
N TRP A 301 -15.99 -32.40 -19.34
CA TRP A 301 -15.32 -32.30 -18.04
C TRP A 301 -14.16 -31.29 -18.07
N ALA A 302 -13.43 -31.21 -19.20
CA ALA A 302 -12.39 -30.21 -19.37
C ALA A 302 -12.97 -28.76 -19.37
N LEU A 303 -14.09 -28.53 -20.04
CA LEU A 303 -14.79 -27.25 -20.00
C LEU A 303 -15.33 -26.94 -18.58
N GLY A 304 -15.89 -27.95 -17.90
CA GLY A 304 -16.30 -27.82 -16.50
C GLY A 304 -15.15 -27.42 -15.58
N TYR A 305 -13.94 -27.96 -15.82
CA TYR A 305 -12.73 -27.57 -15.10
C TYR A 305 -12.39 -26.09 -15.30
N VAL A 306 -12.45 -25.57 -16.53
CA VAL A 306 -12.17 -24.15 -16.81
C VAL A 306 -13.07 -23.22 -15.99
N VAL A 307 -14.37 -23.56 -15.88
CA VAL A 307 -15.33 -22.78 -15.07
C VAL A 307 -15.06 -22.94 -13.56
N ALA A 308 -14.71 -24.15 -13.13
CA ALA A 308 -14.46 -24.45 -11.73
C ALA A 308 -13.13 -23.88 -11.21
N PHE A 309 -12.12 -23.74 -12.07
CA PHE A 309 -10.75 -23.36 -11.71
C PHE A 309 -10.66 -22.03 -10.92
N PRO A 310 -11.25 -20.90 -11.35
CA PRO A 310 -11.22 -19.67 -10.58
C PRO A 310 -11.93 -19.80 -9.22
N LEU A 311 -12.99 -20.61 -9.14
CA LEU A 311 -13.68 -20.87 -7.89
C LEU A 311 -12.81 -21.70 -6.93
N MET A 312 -12.10 -22.70 -7.45
CA MET A 312 -11.13 -23.50 -6.69
C MET A 312 -10.00 -22.62 -6.12
N PHE A 313 -9.47 -21.70 -6.93
CA PHE A 313 -8.44 -20.77 -6.48
C PHE A 313 -8.94 -19.84 -5.36
N ILE A 314 -10.11 -19.21 -5.55
CA ILE A 314 -10.72 -18.34 -4.54
C ILE A 314 -11.00 -19.10 -3.25
N PHE A 315 -11.51 -20.33 -3.36
CA PHE A 315 -11.77 -21.18 -2.20
C PHE A 315 -10.48 -21.56 -1.47
N ALA A 316 -9.45 -22.04 -2.17
CA ALA A 316 -8.15 -22.40 -1.60
C ALA A 316 -7.49 -21.20 -0.90
N TRP A 317 -7.57 -20.01 -1.50
CA TRP A 317 -7.10 -18.75 -0.90
C TRP A 317 -7.83 -18.43 0.41
N ASN A 318 -9.15 -18.49 0.41
CA ASN A 318 -9.95 -18.18 1.60
C ASN A 318 -9.77 -19.22 2.71
N TYR A 319 -9.61 -20.49 2.36
CA TYR A 319 -9.28 -21.55 3.31
C TYR A 319 -7.94 -21.31 4.00
N GLN A 320 -6.89 -20.97 3.24
CA GLN A 320 -5.59 -20.62 3.82
C GLN A 320 -5.67 -19.40 4.75
N ARG A 321 -6.45 -18.37 4.38
CA ARG A 321 -6.70 -17.22 5.26
C ARG A 321 -7.41 -17.61 6.55
N LEU A 322 -8.41 -18.49 6.48
CA LEU A 322 -9.10 -19.01 7.67
C LEU A 322 -8.16 -19.83 8.54
N PHE A 323 -7.32 -20.65 7.92
CA PHE A 323 -6.29 -21.42 8.62
C PHE A 323 -5.29 -20.52 9.38
N HIS A 324 -4.79 -19.47 8.75
CA HIS A 324 -3.91 -18.50 9.43
C HIS A 324 -4.62 -17.78 10.60
N LYS A 325 -5.91 -17.43 10.44
CA LYS A 325 -6.69 -16.86 11.55
C LYS A 325 -6.90 -17.87 12.68
N PHE A 326 -7.16 -19.11 12.35
CA PHE A 326 -7.26 -20.21 13.34
C PHE A 326 -5.95 -20.39 14.10
N MET A 327 -4.83 -20.48 13.39
CA MET A 327 -3.50 -20.64 14.02
C MET A 327 -3.16 -19.48 14.96
N GLY A 328 -3.49 -18.23 14.58
CA GLY A 328 -3.35 -17.06 15.46
C GLY A 328 -4.24 -17.17 16.71
N SER A 329 -5.51 -17.57 16.54
CA SER A 329 -6.43 -17.75 17.66
C SER A 329 -6.00 -18.90 18.58
N LEU A 330 -5.49 -19.98 18.01
CA LEU A 330 -4.96 -21.12 18.78
C LEU A 330 -3.77 -20.67 19.64
N ARG A 331 -2.80 -19.93 19.07
CA ARG A 331 -1.66 -19.39 19.83
C ARG A 331 -2.10 -18.43 20.93
N PHE A 332 -3.13 -17.64 20.70
CA PHE A 332 -3.69 -16.70 21.66
C PHE A 332 -4.31 -17.41 22.88
N VAL A 333 -5.00 -18.56 22.68
CA VAL A 333 -5.66 -19.31 23.77
C VAL A 333 -4.80 -20.40 24.39
N MET A 334 -3.63 -20.71 23.82
CA MET A 334 -2.74 -21.77 24.32
C MET A 334 -2.20 -21.45 25.72
N PRO A 335 -2.27 -22.42 26.68
CA PRO A 335 -1.78 -22.21 28.05
C PRO A 335 -0.31 -21.77 28.13
N LYS A 336 0.55 -22.30 27.27
CA LYS A 336 1.98 -21.94 27.23
C LYS A 336 2.25 -20.46 26.92
N ASN A 337 1.32 -19.79 26.25
CA ASN A 337 1.46 -18.39 25.86
C ASN A 337 0.73 -17.43 26.81
N ARG A 338 0.05 -17.97 27.84
CA ARG A 338 -0.84 -17.20 28.71
C ARG A 338 -0.15 -16.01 29.38
N ALA A 339 1.04 -16.23 29.94
CA ALA A 339 1.79 -15.17 30.61
C ALA A 339 2.15 -14.03 29.62
N THR A 340 2.62 -14.37 28.43
CA THR A 340 2.94 -13.38 27.38
C THR A 340 1.69 -12.66 26.89
N VAL A 341 0.57 -13.37 26.70
CA VAL A 341 -0.69 -12.77 26.26
C VAL A 341 -1.24 -11.80 27.33
N GLU A 342 -1.20 -12.14 28.62
CA GLU A 342 -1.63 -11.23 29.71
C GLU A 342 -0.71 -10.01 29.82
N HIS A 343 0.59 -10.18 29.66
CA HIS A 343 1.53 -9.04 29.61
C HIS A 343 1.20 -8.10 28.42
N LEU A 344 1.03 -8.64 27.22
CA LEU A 344 0.66 -7.84 26.04
C LEU A 344 -0.70 -7.17 26.19
N LYS A 345 -1.65 -7.79 26.88
CA LYS A 345 -2.96 -7.22 27.19
C LYS A 345 -2.84 -6.02 28.15
N ALA A 346 -2.01 -6.15 29.18
CA ALA A 346 -1.75 -5.04 30.12
C ALA A 346 -1.06 -3.89 29.40
N LEU A 347 -0.04 -4.19 28.58
CA LEU A 347 0.70 -3.21 27.81
C LEU A 347 -0.22 -2.44 26.83
N ARG A 348 -1.05 -3.18 26.06
CA ARG A 348 -2.06 -2.59 25.20
C ARG A 348 -3.00 -1.65 25.94
N LYS A 349 -3.49 -2.06 27.12
CA LYS A 349 -4.38 -1.23 27.93
C LYS A 349 -3.69 0.05 28.35
N SER A 350 -2.46 -0.03 28.87
CA SER A 350 -1.64 1.11 29.25
C SER A 350 -1.40 2.09 28.10
N ILE A 351 -1.06 1.57 26.90
CA ILE A 351 -0.86 2.37 25.68
C ILE A 351 -2.16 3.15 25.35
N HIS A 352 -3.31 2.45 25.31
CA HIS A 352 -4.59 3.10 24.99
C HIS A 352 -4.98 4.18 26.00
N GLU A 353 -4.84 3.92 27.30
CA GLU A 353 -5.17 4.89 28.35
C GLU A 353 -4.29 6.14 28.28
N ARG A 354 -2.98 5.98 28.04
CA ARG A 354 -2.05 7.10 27.89
C ARG A 354 -2.27 7.88 26.60
N LEU A 355 -2.54 7.20 25.49
CA LEU A 355 -2.92 7.87 24.26
C LEU A 355 -4.22 8.66 24.42
N ASP A 356 -5.24 8.08 25.09
CA ASP A 356 -6.50 8.78 25.35
C ASP A 356 -6.32 10.00 26.29
N ALA A 357 -5.33 9.98 27.16
CA ALA A 357 -4.98 11.14 27.98
C ALA A 357 -4.21 12.22 27.20
N ALA A 358 -3.27 11.80 26.35
CA ALA A 358 -2.42 12.71 25.59
C ALA A 358 -3.13 13.38 24.39
N LEU A 359 -4.17 12.74 23.84
CA LEU A 359 -4.91 13.23 22.66
C LEU A 359 -6.23 13.96 23.02
N LYS A 360 -6.45 14.26 24.28
CA LYS A 360 -7.53 15.14 24.74
C LYS A 360 -7.10 16.60 24.69
#